data_a74b2dd51b8d0997e9798ed510520a63
#
_entry.id   a74b2dd51b8d0997e9798ed510520a63
#
_cell.length_a   1.000
_cell.length_b   1.000
_cell.length_c   1.000
_cell.angle_alpha   90.00
_cell.angle_beta   90.00
_cell.angle_gamma   90.00
#
_symmetry.space_group_name_H-M   'P 1'
#
loop_
_entity.id
_entity.type
_entity.pdbx_description
1 polymer ?
#
loop_
_entity_poly.entity_id
_entity_poly.type
_entity_poly.pdbx_seq_one_letter_code
_entity_poly.pdbx_strand_id
1 'polypeptide(L)'
;MIVYNVNEPNTLDVNEVLSFLKETDDLVVPSMSSLCDLDEYAHKITSRAVIFTARDEGKLIGLTAIYFNRAPEYSYSTYTMVKREYQRIEMVGVEMSNMVRDYAKGKGSAGLRYEIRKSNKPLLRYHLRRGAKILEERLYPGTDIVSLLMEITY
;
A
#
# COMPACT_ATOMS: atom_id res chain seq x y z
N MET A 1 5.55 20.40 8.12
CA MET A 1 6.58 19.65 7.35
C MET A 1 6.24 18.17 7.38
N ILE A 2 6.31 17.52 6.25
CA ILE A 2 6.02 16.10 6.15
C ILE A 2 7.29 15.29 6.38
N VAL A 3 7.23 14.33 7.29
CA VAL A 3 8.34 13.46 7.67
C VAL A 3 8.03 12.04 7.22
N TYR A 4 8.98 11.41 6.55
CA TYR A 4 8.84 10.05 6.02
C TYR A 4 9.72 9.09 6.82
N ASN A 5 9.16 7.93 7.20
CA ASN A 5 9.90 6.93 7.98
C ASN A 5 9.66 5.53 7.44
N VAL A 6 10.68 4.68 7.61
CA VAL A 6 10.59 3.23 7.41
C VAL A 6 10.46 2.59 8.78
N ASN A 7 9.44 1.76 8.96
CA ASN A 7 9.16 1.11 10.24
C ASN A 7 9.21 -0.40 10.07
N GLU A 8 10.16 -1.04 10.72
CA GLU A 8 10.29 -2.50 10.70
C GLU A 8 9.09 -3.16 11.40
N PRO A 9 8.83 -4.47 11.15
CA PRO A 9 7.74 -5.16 11.83
C PRO A 9 7.78 -5.02 13.35
N ASN A 10 6.61 -4.89 13.95
CA ASN A 10 6.40 -4.76 15.40
C ASN A 10 6.97 -3.47 16.02
N THR A 11 7.14 -2.39 15.25
CA THR A 11 7.63 -1.11 15.79
C THR A 11 6.57 -0.03 15.87
N LEU A 12 5.47 -0.15 15.11
CA LEU A 12 4.36 0.80 15.17
C LEU A 12 3.29 0.37 16.17
N ASP A 13 2.59 1.36 16.71
CA ASP A 13 1.39 1.12 17.52
C ASP A 13 0.26 0.63 16.62
N VAL A 14 -0.25 -0.56 16.90
CA VAL A 14 -1.33 -1.16 16.12
C VAL A 14 -2.60 -0.31 16.16
N ASN A 15 -2.87 0.39 17.27
CA ASN A 15 -4.04 1.25 17.39
C ASN A 15 -3.96 2.45 16.46
N GLU A 16 -2.78 3.01 16.26
CA GLU A 16 -2.57 4.09 15.29
C GLU A 16 -2.80 3.60 13.86
N VAL A 17 -2.28 2.42 13.53
CA VAL A 17 -2.50 1.80 12.22
C VAL A 17 -3.98 1.53 12.00
N LEU A 18 -4.67 0.97 12.99
CA LEU A 18 -6.11 0.70 12.90
C LEU A 18 -6.92 1.99 12.70
N SER A 19 -6.59 3.04 13.44
CA SER A 19 -7.25 4.35 13.27
C SER A 19 -7.07 4.88 11.86
N PHE A 20 -5.88 4.77 11.29
CA PHE A 20 -5.61 5.19 9.92
C PHE A 20 -6.43 4.38 8.91
N LEU A 21 -6.50 3.06 9.08
CA LEU A 21 -7.30 2.20 8.21
C LEU A 21 -8.79 2.58 8.25
N LYS A 22 -9.32 2.86 9.43
CA LYS A 22 -10.72 3.28 9.61
C LYS A 22 -10.98 4.64 8.97
N GLU A 23 -10.09 5.60 9.18
CA GLU A 23 -10.24 6.96 8.63
C GLU A 23 -10.18 6.98 7.09
N THR A 24 -9.47 6.05 6.48
CA THR A 24 -9.28 6.01 5.02
C THR A 24 -10.10 4.93 4.33
N ASP A 25 -10.96 4.23 5.07
CA ASP A 25 -11.72 3.09 4.55
C ASP A 25 -12.66 3.46 3.40
N ASP A 26 -13.21 4.66 3.43
CA ASP A 26 -14.09 5.17 2.37
C ASP A 26 -13.37 5.59 1.09
N LEU A 27 -12.05 5.65 1.10
CA LEU A 27 -11.26 6.01 -0.08
C LEU A 27 -11.07 4.84 -1.05
N VAL A 28 -11.41 3.63 -0.61
CA VAL A 28 -11.35 2.42 -1.43
C VAL A 28 -12.77 1.94 -1.69
N VAL A 29 -13.12 1.64 -2.94
CA VAL A 29 -14.44 1.14 -3.30
C VAL A 29 -14.30 -0.20 -4.02
N PRO A 30 -14.90 -1.26 -3.50
CA PRO A 30 -15.56 -1.37 -2.17
C PRO A 30 -14.56 -1.20 -1.03
N SER A 31 -15.07 -0.81 0.14
CA SER A 31 -14.23 -0.56 1.31
C SER A 31 -13.53 -1.83 1.78
N MET A 32 -12.36 -1.66 2.41
CA MET A 32 -11.63 -2.79 3.01
C MET A 32 -12.45 -3.47 4.11
N SER A 33 -13.20 -2.69 4.89
CA SER A 33 -14.04 -3.22 5.97
C SER A 33 -15.14 -4.14 5.47
N SER A 34 -15.55 -4.03 4.21
CA SER A 34 -16.53 -4.94 3.60
C SER A 34 -15.90 -6.28 3.18
N LEU A 35 -14.57 -6.36 3.11
CA LEU A 35 -13.84 -7.52 2.63
C LEU A 35 -13.09 -8.25 3.74
N CYS A 36 -12.73 -7.57 4.82
CA CYS A 36 -11.98 -8.15 5.93
C CYS A 36 -12.22 -7.39 7.22
N ASP A 37 -11.83 -7.99 8.34
CA ASP A 37 -11.83 -7.36 9.66
C ASP A 37 -10.61 -6.41 9.74
N LEU A 38 -10.86 -5.11 9.90
CA LEU A 38 -9.78 -4.12 9.93
C LEU A 38 -8.86 -4.28 11.14
N ASP A 39 -9.39 -4.72 12.28
CA ASP A 39 -8.59 -4.96 13.48
C ASP A 39 -7.59 -6.09 13.26
N GLU A 40 -8.05 -7.21 12.72
CA GLU A 40 -7.18 -8.34 12.35
C GLU A 40 -6.14 -7.92 11.31
N TYR A 41 -6.57 -7.14 10.33
CA TYR A 41 -5.68 -6.66 9.27
C TYR A 41 -4.60 -5.73 9.82
N ALA A 42 -4.98 -4.81 10.71
CA ALA A 42 -4.03 -3.91 11.36
C ALA A 42 -2.97 -4.69 12.15
N HIS A 43 -3.38 -5.71 12.90
CA HIS A 43 -2.45 -6.57 13.64
C HIS A 43 -1.52 -7.33 12.69
N LYS A 44 -2.05 -7.85 11.60
CA LYS A 44 -1.26 -8.60 10.61
C LYS A 44 -0.19 -7.74 9.97
N ILE A 45 -0.53 -6.56 9.46
CA ILE A 45 0.47 -5.72 8.78
C ILE A 45 1.46 -5.12 9.78
N THR A 46 1.03 -4.76 10.97
CA THR A 46 1.92 -4.24 12.01
C THR A 46 2.98 -5.27 12.41
N SER A 47 2.60 -6.54 12.50
CA SER A 47 3.51 -7.61 12.92
C SER A 47 4.37 -8.19 11.81
N ARG A 48 3.94 -8.12 10.55
CA ARG A 48 4.59 -8.84 9.45
C ARG A 48 5.15 -7.97 8.33
N ALA A 49 4.64 -6.78 8.16
CA ALA A 49 5.04 -5.89 7.07
C ALA A 49 6.07 -4.88 7.52
N VAL A 50 6.89 -4.42 6.59
CA VAL A 50 7.62 -3.17 6.74
C VAL A 50 6.63 -2.07 6.35
N ILE A 51 6.42 -1.10 7.23
CA ILE A 51 5.45 -0.05 7.03
C ILE A 51 6.17 1.28 6.79
N PHE A 52 5.89 1.87 5.65
CA PHE A 52 6.39 3.19 5.27
C PHE A 52 5.33 4.22 5.63
N THR A 53 5.72 5.26 6.33
CA THR A 53 4.79 6.26 6.85
C THR A 53 5.16 7.66 6.38
N ALA A 54 4.14 8.48 6.18
CA ALA A 54 4.25 9.92 6.03
C ALA A 54 3.48 10.58 7.17
N ARG A 55 4.10 11.53 7.85
CA ARG A 55 3.48 12.25 8.97
C ARG A 55 3.58 13.76 8.75
N ASP A 56 2.51 14.46 9.07
CA ASP A 56 2.48 15.91 9.10
C ASP A 56 2.19 16.36 10.51
N GLU A 57 3.10 17.14 11.11
CA GLU A 57 3.06 17.55 12.52
C GLU A 57 2.81 16.36 13.46
N GLY A 58 3.51 15.24 13.19
CA GLY A 58 3.40 14.01 13.97
C GLY A 58 2.19 13.15 13.66
N LYS A 59 1.24 13.63 12.86
CA LYS A 59 0.01 12.93 12.52
C LYS A 59 0.20 12.04 11.29
N LEU A 60 -0.21 10.79 11.37
CA LEU A 60 -0.11 9.84 10.27
C LEU A 60 -1.04 10.24 9.12
N ILE A 61 -0.47 10.55 7.95
CA ILE A 61 -1.22 11.00 6.77
C ILE A 61 -1.06 10.07 5.57
N GLY A 62 -0.08 9.19 5.58
CA GLY A 62 0.15 8.21 4.53
C GLY A 62 0.76 6.94 5.09
N LEU A 63 0.41 5.80 4.51
CA LEU A 63 0.88 4.50 4.95
C LEU A 63 0.98 3.55 3.77
N THR A 64 2.11 2.84 3.67
CA THR A 64 2.31 1.75 2.72
C THR A 64 2.86 0.55 3.47
N ALA A 65 2.22 -0.60 3.35
CA ALA A 65 2.64 -1.84 4.01
C ALA A 65 3.14 -2.84 2.98
N ILE A 66 4.39 -3.28 3.12
CA ILE A 66 5.08 -4.14 2.17
C ILE A 66 5.55 -5.42 2.85
N TYR A 67 5.28 -6.56 2.23
CA TYR A 67 5.85 -7.85 2.62
C TYR A 67 7.09 -8.14 1.78
N PHE A 68 8.20 -8.48 2.45
CA PHE A 68 9.46 -8.82 1.79
C PHE A 68 9.79 -10.31 1.84
N ASN A 69 8.94 -11.11 2.46
CA ASN A 69 9.20 -12.52 2.73
C ASN A 69 8.37 -13.48 1.85
N ARG A 70 7.67 -12.97 0.84
CA ARG A 70 6.75 -13.80 0.06
C ARG A 70 7.37 -14.44 -1.16
N ALA A 71 8.19 -13.68 -1.88
CA ALA A 71 8.88 -14.17 -3.06
C ALA A 71 10.33 -13.68 -2.99
N PRO A 72 11.30 -14.50 -3.38
CA PRO A 72 12.70 -14.09 -3.29
C PRO A 72 13.03 -12.89 -4.18
N GLU A 73 12.28 -12.68 -5.26
CA GLU A 73 12.63 -11.66 -6.26
C GLU A 73 11.75 -10.42 -6.19
N TYR A 74 10.49 -10.55 -5.75
CA TYR A 74 9.53 -9.45 -5.73
C TYR A 74 8.91 -9.30 -4.36
N SER A 75 8.90 -8.08 -3.87
CA SER A 75 8.14 -7.70 -2.68
C SER A 75 6.66 -7.52 -3.05
N TYR A 76 5.79 -7.50 -2.04
CA TYR A 76 4.34 -7.37 -2.23
C TYR A 76 3.77 -6.25 -1.39
N SER A 77 3.13 -5.29 -2.04
CA SER A 77 2.41 -4.22 -1.37
C SER A 77 0.99 -4.68 -1.07
N THR A 78 0.66 -4.81 0.21
CA THR A 78 -0.68 -5.21 0.64
C THR A 78 -1.61 -4.02 0.82
N TYR A 79 -1.07 -2.82 1.09
CA TYR A 79 -1.87 -1.62 1.31
C TYR A 79 -1.04 -0.37 1.02
N THR A 80 -1.63 0.58 0.32
CA THR A 80 -1.06 1.92 0.11
C THR A 80 -2.19 2.94 0.12
N MET A 81 -2.07 3.94 0.98
CA MET A 81 -3.07 4.99 1.07
C MET A 81 -2.47 6.29 1.59
N VAL A 82 -2.91 7.40 1.01
CA VAL A 82 -2.65 8.75 1.48
C VAL A 82 -4.01 9.39 1.80
N LYS A 83 -4.11 10.07 2.92
CA LYS A 83 -5.35 10.78 3.29
C LYS A 83 -5.77 11.72 2.18
N ARG A 84 -7.09 11.87 2.00
CA ARG A 84 -7.69 12.61 0.88
C ARG A 84 -7.07 14.01 0.70
N GLU A 85 -6.93 14.76 1.77
CA GLU A 85 -6.42 16.13 1.75
C GLU A 85 -4.95 16.23 1.35
N TYR A 86 -4.22 15.12 1.34
CA TYR A 86 -2.80 15.06 0.97
C TYR A 86 -2.53 14.38 -0.37
N GLN A 87 -3.56 13.87 -1.05
CA GLN A 87 -3.37 13.08 -2.28
C GLN A 87 -2.82 13.89 -3.45
N ARG A 88 -3.00 15.21 -3.43
CA ARG A 88 -2.53 16.08 -4.51
C ARG A 88 -1.55 17.16 -4.04
N ILE A 89 -1.25 17.15 -2.75
CA ILE A 89 -0.39 18.14 -2.13
C ILE A 89 0.97 17.50 -1.86
N GLU A 90 2.04 18.25 -2.18
CA GLU A 90 3.42 17.88 -1.86
C GLU A 90 3.88 16.50 -2.36
N MET A 91 3.15 15.90 -3.30
CA MET A 91 3.52 14.64 -3.96
C MET A 91 3.83 13.51 -2.96
N VAL A 92 3.07 13.43 -1.87
CA VAL A 92 3.30 12.46 -0.79
C VAL A 92 3.38 11.02 -1.34
N GLY A 93 2.46 10.66 -2.24
CA GLY A 93 2.46 9.31 -2.83
C GLY A 93 3.73 9.01 -3.63
N VAL A 94 4.27 9.99 -4.35
CA VAL A 94 5.50 9.83 -5.13
C VAL A 94 6.70 9.63 -4.21
N GLU A 95 6.80 10.42 -3.15
CA GLU A 95 7.89 10.28 -2.17
C GLU A 95 7.85 8.93 -1.47
N MET A 96 6.65 8.47 -1.09
CA MET A 96 6.49 7.15 -0.48
C MET A 96 6.89 6.04 -1.46
N SER A 97 6.50 6.14 -2.73
CA SER A 97 6.88 5.17 -3.76
C SER A 97 8.40 5.12 -3.97
N ASN A 98 9.05 6.27 -3.96
CA ASN A 98 10.51 6.35 -4.09
C ASN A 98 11.20 5.69 -2.88
N MET A 99 10.69 5.95 -1.69
CA MET A 99 11.22 5.36 -0.46
C MET A 99 11.07 3.83 -0.45
N VAL A 100 9.93 3.32 -0.89
CA VAL A 100 9.69 1.87 -1.02
C VAL A 100 10.67 1.27 -2.01
N ARG A 101 10.83 1.88 -3.20
CA ARG A 101 11.76 1.39 -4.22
C ARG A 101 13.19 1.31 -3.69
N ASP A 102 13.65 2.38 -3.06
CA ASP A 102 15.02 2.44 -2.58
C ASP A 102 15.28 1.40 -1.48
N TYR A 103 14.34 1.25 -0.55
CA TYR A 103 14.43 0.24 0.49
C TYR A 103 14.39 -1.18 -0.09
N ALA A 104 13.46 -1.44 -1.03
CA ALA A 104 13.31 -2.75 -1.65
C ALA A 104 14.56 -3.16 -2.43
N LYS A 105 15.14 -2.24 -3.18
CA LYS A 105 16.40 -2.48 -3.91
C LYS A 105 17.52 -2.82 -2.94
N GLY A 106 17.60 -2.14 -1.81
CA GLY A 106 18.56 -2.42 -0.75
C GLY A 106 18.39 -3.80 -0.13
N LYS A 107 17.18 -4.36 -0.17
CA LYS A 107 16.87 -5.72 0.31
C LYS A 107 17.03 -6.80 -0.78
N GLY A 108 17.44 -6.42 -1.98
CA GLY A 108 17.61 -7.36 -3.09
C GLY A 108 16.34 -7.65 -3.86
N SER A 109 15.26 -6.89 -3.64
CA SER A 109 14.02 -7.04 -4.40
C SER A 109 14.21 -6.49 -5.82
N ALA A 110 13.79 -7.27 -6.82
CA ALA A 110 13.84 -6.86 -8.22
C ALA A 110 12.68 -5.95 -8.61
N GLY A 111 11.63 -5.93 -7.81
CA GLY A 111 10.45 -5.13 -8.09
C GLY A 111 9.36 -5.33 -7.06
N LEU A 112 8.18 -4.83 -7.40
CA LEU A 112 7.02 -4.80 -6.50
C LEU A 112 5.80 -5.37 -7.21
N ARG A 113 5.05 -6.22 -6.51
CA ARG A 113 3.74 -6.70 -6.93
C ARG A 113 2.67 -6.10 -6.03
N TYR A 114 1.52 -5.82 -6.59
CA TYR A 114 0.39 -5.23 -5.87
C TYR A 114 -0.90 -5.45 -6.65
N GLU A 115 -2.04 -5.29 -5.97
CA GLU A 115 -3.35 -5.40 -6.60
C GLU A 115 -4.04 -4.05 -6.67
N ILE A 116 -4.71 -3.79 -7.78
CA ILE A 116 -5.60 -2.64 -7.94
C ILE A 116 -6.96 -3.12 -8.44
N ARG A 117 -8.01 -2.36 -8.15
CA ARG A 117 -9.34 -2.65 -8.69
C ARG A 117 -9.36 -2.40 -10.19
N LYS A 118 -9.84 -3.36 -10.98
CA LYS A 118 -9.97 -3.19 -12.44
C LYS A 118 -10.84 -1.98 -12.81
N SER A 119 -11.83 -1.68 -11.96
CA SER A 119 -12.73 -0.53 -12.15
C SER A 119 -12.04 0.82 -11.94
N ASN A 120 -10.89 0.87 -11.28
CA ASN A 120 -10.15 2.12 -11.04
C ASN A 120 -9.29 2.47 -12.26
N LYS A 121 -9.94 2.95 -13.31
CA LYS A 121 -9.30 3.24 -14.59
C LYS A 121 -8.18 4.29 -14.51
N PRO A 122 -8.35 5.41 -13.78
CA PRO A 122 -7.28 6.40 -13.67
C PRO A 122 -6.01 5.83 -13.03
N LEU A 123 -6.16 5.02 -11.98
CA LEU A 123 -5.03 4.39 -11.29
C LEU A 123 -4.34 3.37 -12.20
N LEU A 124 -5.12 2.56 -12.94
CA LEU A 124 -4.58 1.60 -13.89
C LEU A 124 -3.73 2.30 -14.96
N ARG A 125 -4.27 3.36 -15.56
CA ARG A 125 -3.52 4.14 -16.56
C ARG A 125 -2.24 4.72 -16.00
N TYR A 126 -2.28 5.22 -14.77
CA TYR A 126 -1.11 5.76 -14.09
C TYR A 126 0.00 4.71 -13.96
N HIS A 127 -0.33 3.51 -13.48
CA HIS A 127 0.65 2.45 -13.31
C HIS A 127 1.19 1.91 -14.63
N LEU A 128 0.33 1.74 -15.64
CA LEU A 128 0.77 1.28 -16.96
C LEU A 128 1.75 2.26 -17.60
N ARG A 129 1.51 3.56 -17.47
CA ARG A 129 2.46 4.59 -17.97
C ARG A 129 3.81 4.53 -17.27
N ARG A 130 3.85 4.08 -16.05
CA ARG A 130 5.10 3.95 -15.28
C ARG A 130 5.81 2.62 -15.56
N GLY A 131 5.31 1.81 -16.47
CA GLY A 131 5.95 0.57 -16.88
C GLY A 131 5.49 -0.66 -16.13
N ALA A 132 4.47 -0.57 -15.29
CA ALA A 132 3.87 -1.73 -14.65
C ALA A 132 3.16 -2.60 -15.70
N LYS A 133 3.09 -3.90 -15.45
CA LYS A 133 2.38 -4.84 -16.30
C LYS A 133 1.35 -5.60 -15.49
N ILE A 134 0.30 -6.05 -16.17
CA ILE A 134 -0.74 -6.88 -15.58
C ILE A 134 -0.29 -8.33 -15.68
N LEU A 135 -0.20 -9.02 -14.53
CA LEU A 135 0.13 -10.45 -14.50
C LEU A 135 -1.10 -11.33 -14.61
N GLU A 136 -2.20 -10.98 -13.92
CA GLU A 136 -3.45 -11.74 -13.98
C GLU A 136 -4.63 -10.94 -13.46
N GLU A 137 -5.84 -11.41 -13.77
CA GLU A 137 -7.08 -10.94 -13.17
C GLU A 137 -7.51 -11.91 -12.08
N ARG A 138 -8.04 -11.37 -10.99
CA ARG A 138 -8.53 -12.15 -9.85
C ARG A 138 -9.90 -11.66 -9.42
N LEU A 139 -10.75 -12.61 -8.98
CA LEU A 139 -11.99 -12.29 -8.28
C LEU A 139 -11.75 -12.42 -6.78
N TYR A 140 -12.24 -11.45 -6.00
CA TYR A 140 -12.30 -11.64 -4.56
C TYR A 140 -13.33 -12.72 -4.25
N PRO A 141 -12.97 -13.72 -3.42
CA PRO A 141 -13.88 -14.84 -3.11
C PRO A 141 -15.25 -14.35 -2.61
N GLY A 142 -16.32 -14.89 -3.17
CA GLY A 142 -17.68 -14.53 -2.79
C GLY A 142 -18.17 -13.19 -3.29
N THR A 143 -17.44 -12.54 -4.19
CA THR A 143 -17.80 -11.24 -4.75
C THR A 143 -17.68 -11.24 -6.28
N ASP A 144 -18.20 -10.20 -6.91
CA ASP A 144 -17.98 -9.92 -8.34
C ASP A 144 -16.89 -8.87 -8.57
N ILE A 145 -16.11 -8.58 -7.54
CA ILE A 145 -15.06 -7.56 -7.60
C ILE A 145 -13.83 -8.13 -8.28
N VAL A 146 -13.44 -7.51 -9.40
CA VAL A 146 -12.26 -7.90 -10.17
C VAL A 146 -11.10 -7.03 -9.77
N SER A 147 -9.98 -7.65 -9.39
CA SER A 147 -8.71 -6.97 -9.19
C SER A 147 -7.68 -7.43 -10.22
N LEU A 148 -6.69 -6.59 -10.45
CA LEU A 148 -5.56 -6.86 -11.32
C LEU A 148 -4.31 -7.00 -10.47
N LEU A 149 -3.61 -8.14 -10.62
CA LEU A 149 -2.28 -8.28 -10.05
C LEU A 149 -1.29 -7.58 -10.96
N MET A 150 -0.63 -6.56 -10.42
CA MET A 150 0.33 -5.73 -11.15
C MET A 150 1.75 -6.05 -10.72
N GLU A 151 2.70 -5.79 -11.61
CA GLU A 151 4.13 -5.92 -11.32
C GLU A 151 4.89 -4.75 -11.92
N ILE A 152 5.75 -4.14 -11.13
CA ILE A 152 6.71 -3.16 -11.62
C ILE A 152 8.12 -3.65 -11.27
N THR A 153 9.02 -3.60 -12.25
CA THR A 153 10.43 -3.98 -12.10
C THR A 153 11.25 -2.72 -11.90
N TYR A 154 12.17 -2.77 -10.94
CA TYR A 154 13.04 -1.64 -10.62
C TYR A 154 14.26 -1.56 -11.52
#